data_3fb0faf30ec5c373d14d46e8c861b003
#
_entry.id   3fb0faf30ec5c373d14d46e8c861b003
#
_cell.length_a   1.000
_cell.length_b   1.000
_cell.length_c   1.000
_cell.angle_alpha   90.00
_cell.angle_beta   90.00
_cell.angle_gamma   90.00
#
_symmetry.space_group_name_H-M   'P 1'
#
loop_
_entity.id
_entity.type
_entity.pdbx_description
1 polymer ?
#
loop_
_entity_poly.entity_id
_entity_poly.type
_entity_poly.pdbx_seq_one_letter_code
_entity_poly.pdbx_strand_id
1 'polypeptide(L)'
;QNIIGVLSDIRFPKSGKQQKSGLKLAKYIKSKEPYLPILMLSNRSEYRKEALDITGHFISKKSGTLFKEIKQFMIDNLGFGNLILRNSSGKKLKSVSSVINLRTNLEKIPLKSVEYHASRNHFSNWLAIRGEFDLANKFREIGPGKFQDLKKRKEYHLKLLLEYENNIDNAPIVEFNSNSNVSKHKFTRLGSGSLGGKARGLAFATNQLKNSNIVKKYSNIKIRVPNVTVIGTDEFDRFMNKNKLWDIAIKEKSNDRLVKYFLDGKLDKSLIKNLKKLLNDINYPIAIRSSSLTEDSQYQSLSGMYSTFMLPNSSKSIQERLDQVCEAIKRIYASTFFVAPKSLIDKVSQRMEEEKMGIIIMEL
;
A
#
# COMPACT_ATOMS: atom_id res chain seq x y z
N GLN A 1 0.78 12.91 -17.26
CA GLN A 1 0.25 11.84 -16.39
C GLN A 1 1.33 10.77 -16.21
N ASN A 2 1.58 10.38 -14.96
CA ASN A 2 2.58 9.36 -14.65
C ASN A 2 1.93 7.97 -14.75
N ILE A 3 2.04 7.33 -15.92
CA ILE A 3 1.59 5.95 -16.11
C ILE A 3 2.70 5.02 -15.61
N ILE A 4 2.39 4.14 -14.66
CA ILE A 4 3.32 3.17 -14.08
C ILE A 4 3.21 1.78 -14.71
N GLY A 5 2.14 1.52 -15.44
CA GLY A 5 1.89 0.27 -16.16
C GLY A 5 0.53 0.27 -16.84
N VAL A 6 0.29 -0.71 -17.68
CA VAL A 6 -0.94 -0.87 -18.46
C VAL A 6 -1.47 -2.29 -18.31
N LEU A 7 -2.76 -2.42 -17.98
CA LEU A 7 -3.51 -3.67 -18.09
C LEU A 7 -4.47 -3.52 -19.26
N SER A 8 -4.41 -4.43 -20.23
CA SER A 8 -5.17 -4.28 -21.46
C SER A 8 -5.75 -5.61 -21.95
N ASP A 9 -6.98 -5.54 -22.44
CA ASP A 9 -7.52 -6.60 -23.27
C ASP A 9 -6.81 -6.70 -24.63
N ILE A 10 -6.70 -7.90 -25.17
CA ILE A 10 -6.17 -8.09 -26.52
C ILE A 10 -7.14 -7.57 -27.59
N ARG A 11 -8.44 -7.66 -27.34
CA ARG A 11 -9.47 -7.29 -28.30
C ARG A 11 -10.39 -6.22 -27.73
N PHE A 12 -10.43 -5.07 -28.39
CA PHE A 12 -11.44 -4.04 -28.13
C PHE A 12 -12.42 -4.00 -29.32
N PRO A 13 -13.71 -3.78 -29.08
CA PRO A 13 -14.64 -3.47 -30.15
C PRO A 13 -14.26 -2.11 -30.75
N LYS A 14 -13.90 -2.09 -32.00
CA LYS A 14 -13.77 -0.88 -32.80
C LYS A 14 -14.76 -0.98 -33.96
N SER A 15 -15.78 -0.14 -34.02
CA SER A 15 -16.74 -0.03 -35.12
C SER A 15 -17.19 -1.40 -35.72
N GLY A 16 -17.72 -2.28 -34.88
CA GLY A 16 -18.35 -3.54 -35.32
C GLY A 16 -17.42 -4.71 -35.68
N LYS A 17 -16.11 -4.51 -35.79
CA LYS A 17 -15.14 -5.60 -36.05
C LYS A 17 -14.21 -5.79 -34.83
N GLN A 18 -14.23 -6.99 -34.25
CA GLN A 18 -13.28 -7.35 -33.17
C GLN A 18 -11.88 -7.51 -33.78
N GLN A 19 -11.02 -6.49 -33.60
CA GLN A 19 -9.62 -6.52 -34.01
C GLN A 19 -8.68 -6.77 -32.83
N LYS A 20 -7.44 -7.24 -33.10
CA LYS A 20 -6.34 -7.34 -32.13
C LYS A 20 -5.82 -5.95 -31.71
N SER A 21 -6.72 -5.02 -31.36
CA SER A 21 -6.39 -3.60 -31.10
C SER A 21 -5.47 -3.44 -29.89
N GLY A 22 -5.62 -4.30 -28.87
CA GLY A 22 -4.77 -4.29 -27.70
C GLY A 22 -3.32 -4.66 -27.98
N LEU A 23 -3.07 -5.65 -28.85
CA LEU A 23 -1.70 -6.00 -29.26
C LEU A 23 -1.06 -4.89 -30.09
N LYS A 24 -1.82 -4.23 -30.96
CA LYS A 24 -1.33 -3.04 -31.71
C LYS A 24 -0.99 -1.90 -30.77
N LEU A 25 -1.85 -1.63 -29.78
CA LEU A 25 -1.61 -0.61 -28.75
C LEU A 25 -0.36 -0.96 -27.92
N ALA A 26 -0.22 -2.21 -27.50
CA ALA A 26 0.95 -2.66 -26.75
C ALA A 26 2.26 -2.48 -27.53
N LYS A 27 2.28 -2.85 -28.82
CA LYS A 27 3.42 -2.61 -29.73
C LYS A 27 3.76 -1.12 -29.83
N TYR A 28 2.74 -0.26 -30.02
CA TYR A 28 2.93 1.18 -30.08
C TYR A 28 3.50 1.75 -28.76
N ILE A 29 2.93 1.35 -27.62
CA ILE A 29 3.45 1.79 -26.31
C ILE A 29 4.90 1.34 -26.13
N LYS A 30 5.21 0.08 -26.43
CA LYS A 30 6.58 -0.46 -26.29
C LYS A 30 7.59 0.22 -27.21
N SER A 31 7.17 0.75 -28.36
CA SER A 31 8.05 1.54 -29.24
C SER A 31 8.40 2.91 -28.67
N LYS A 32 7.55 3.49 -27.82
CA LYS A 32 7.77 4.79 -27.15
C LYS A 32 8.35 4.65 -25.76
N GLU A 33 7.85 3.67 -24.98
CA GLU A 33 8.22 3.39 -23.61
C GLU A 33 8.60 1.90 -23.46
N PRO A 34 9.81 1.48 -23.86
CA PRO A 34 10.21 0.07 -23.92
C PRO A 34 10.08 -0.66 -22.57
N TYR A 35 10.30 0.07 -21.48
CA TYR A 35 10.33 -0.49 -20.12
C TYR A 35 9.01 -0.35 -19.36
N LEU A 36 7.96 0.28 -19.94
CA LEU A 36 6.66 0.36 -19.30
C LEU A 36 6.05 -1.06 -19.21
N PRO A 37 5.73 -1.56 -18.01
CA PRO A 37 5.10 -2.87 -17.86
C PRO A 37 3.70 -2.89 -18.47
N ILE A 38 3.45 -3.88 -19.31
CA ILE A 38 2.12 -4.10 -19.91
C ILE A 38 1.69 -5.53 -19.63
N LEU A 39 0.52 -5.71 -19.01
CA LEU A 39 -0.12 -6.99 -18.83
C LEU A 39 -1.25 -7.15 -19.84
N MET A 40 -1.16 -8.20 -20.68
CA MET A 40 -2.21 -8.55 -21.62
C MET A 40 -3.16 -9.58 -21.02
N LEU A 41 -4.44 -9.32 -21.15
CA LEU A 41 -5.52 -10.19 -20.66
C LEU A 41 -6.33 -10.74 -21.84
N SER A 42 -6.68 -12.05 -21.82
CA SER A 42 -7.56 -12.64 -22.82
C SER A 42 -8.19 -13.95 -22.35
N ASN A 43 -9.38 -14.26 -22.88
CA ASN A 43 -10.01 -15.57 -22.75
C ASN A 43 -9.45 -16.60 -23.75
N ARG A 44 -8.64 -16.16 -24.73
CA ARG A 44 -8.15 -16.97 -25.84
C ARG A 44 -6.66 -17.22 -25.67
N SER A 45 -6.29 -18.48 -25.49
CA SER A 45 -4.89 -18.90 -25.30
C SER A 45 -4.05 -18.78 -26.56
N GLU A 46 -4.68 -18.76 -27.75
CA GLU A 46 -4.01 -18.61 -29.05
C GLU A 46 -3.15 -17.31 -29.14
N TYR A 47 -3.51 -16.28 -28.42
CA TYR A 47 -2.76 -15.00 -28.39
C TYR A 47 -1.63 -14.98 -27.38
N ARG A 48 -1.46 -16.01 -26.56
CA ARG A 48 -0.47 -16.04 -25.48
C ARG A 48 0.95 -15.80 -25.99
N LYS A 49 1.35 -16.51 -27.04
CA LYS A 49 2.71 -16.38 -27.60
C LYS A 49 2.97 -14.97 -28.10
N GLU A 50 2.09 -14.43 -28.95
CA GLU A 50 2.23 -13.07 -29.49
C GLU A 50 2.24 -12.00 -28.38
N ALA A 51 1.40 -12.14 -27.36
CA ALA A 51 1.35 -11.23 -26.22
C ALA A 51 2.65 -11.27 -25.40
N LEU A 52 3.18 -12.47 -25.11
CA LEU A 52 4.45 -12.64 -24.39
C LEU A 52 5.63 -12.07 -25.15
N ASP A 53 5.68 -12.25 -26.48
CA ASP A 53 6.75 -11.70 -27.32
C ASP A 53 6.77 -10.15 -27.31
N ILE A 54 5.60 -9.50 -27.19
CA ILE A 54 5.49 -8.04 -27.17
C ILE A 54 5.70 -7.46 -25.76
N THR A 55 5.09 -8.06 -24.74
CA THR A 55 4.97 -7.45 -23.42
C THR A 55 5.67 -8.21 -22.30
N GLY A 56 6.00 -9.48 -22.52
CA GLY A 56 6.53 -10.39 -21.50
C GLY A 56 5.48 -10.89 -20.49
N HIS A 57 4.22 -10.39 -20.56
CA HIS A 57 3.20 -10.70 -19.56
C HIS A 57 1.83 -10.98 -20.18
N PHE A 58 1.27 -12.14 -19.85
CA PHE A 58 -0.05 -12.57 -20.30
C PHE A 58 -0.74 -13.37 -19.19
N ILE A 59 -2.01 -13.05 -18.93
CA ILE A 59 -2.87 -13.82 -18.02
C ILE A 59 -4.16 -14.20 -18.74
N SER A 60 -4.60 -15.46 -18.59
CA SER A 60 -5.89 -15.90 -19.07
C SER A 60 -7.01 -15.41 -18.16
N LYS A 61 -8.03 -14.75 -18.69
CA LYS A 61 -9.22 -14.36 -17.91
C LYS A 61 -10.03 -15.56 -17.41
N LYS A 62 -9.80 -16.76 -17.96
CA LYS A 62 -10.40 -18.02 -17.49
C LYS A 62 -9.61 -18.67 -16.36
N SER A 63 -8.47 -18.09 -15.95
CA SER A 63 -7.68 -18.62 -14.83
C SER A 63 -8.48 -18.57 -13.54
N GLY A 64 -8.55 -19.69 -12.84
CA GLY A 64 -9.14 -19.75 -11.49
C GLY A 64 -8.36 -18.91 -10.45
N THR A 65 -7.14 -18.45 -10.79
CA THR A 65 -6.25 -17.64 -9.98
C THR A 65 -6.03 -16.25 -10.55
N LEU A 66 -6.93 -15.77 -11.42
CA LEU A 66 -6.79 -14.51 -12.17
C LEU A 66 -6.35 -13.33 -11.27
N PHE A 67 -7.06 -13.09 -10.19
CA PHE A 67 -6.75 -11.95 -9.28
C PHE A 67 -5.42 -12.14 -8.55
N LYS A 68 -5.07 -13.38 -8.19
CA LYS A 68 -3.77 -13.68 -7.58
C LYS A 68 -2.63 -13.40 -8.56
N GLU A 69 -2.80 -13.75 -9.82
CA GLU A 69 -1.82 -13.51 -10.88
C GLU A 69 -1.68 -12.02 -11.21
N ILE A 70 -2.80 -11.26 -11.27
CA ILE A 70 -2.79 -9.80 -11.44
C ILE A 70 -2.09 -9.14 -10.23
N LYS A 71 -2.45 -9.53 -9.00
CA LYS A 71 -1.78 -9.02 -7.78
C LYS A 71 -0.28 -9.30 -7.84
N GLN A 72 0.13 -10.48 -8.26
CA GLN A 72 1.54 -10.83 -8.39
C GLN A 72 2.24 -9.98 -9.45
N PHE A 73 1.61 -9.77 -10.61
CA PHE A 73 2.13 -8.85 -11.62
C PHE A 73 2.32 -7.42 -11.08
N MET A 74 1.34 -6.90 -10.33
CA MET A 74 1.44 -5.58 -9.72
C MET A 74 2.60 -5.49 -8.71
N ILE A 75 2.76 -6.51 -7.88
CA ILE A 75 3.85 -6.58 -6.91
C ILE A 75 5.22 -6.61 -7.61
N ASP A 76 5.37 -7.43 -8.64
CA ASP A 76 6.66 -7.71 -9.28
C ASP A 76 7.07 -6.62 -10.28
N ASN A 77 6.11 -5.99 -10.95
CA ASN A 77 6.38 -5.11 -12.10
C ASN A 77 5.97 -3.65 -11.87
N LEU A 78 4.97 -3.37 -11.03
CA LEU A 78 4.48 -2.01 -10.83
C LEU A 78 4.98 -1.37 -9.52
N GLY A 79 5.70 -2.11 -8.66
CA GLY A 79 6.28 -1.57 -7.42
C GLY A 79 5.36 -1.62 -6.20
N PHE A 80 4.22 -2.34 -6.25
CA PHE A 80 3.31 -2.49 -5.11
C PHE A 80 3.87 -3.32 -3.96
N GLY A 81 4.88 -4.18 -4.23
CA GLY A 81 5.60 -4.92 -3.21
C GLY A 81 6.90 -4.24 -2.76
N ASN A 82 7.75 -5.01 -2.09
CA ASN A 82 9.12 -4.58 -1.80
C ASN A 82 9.89 -4.37 -3.11
N LEU A 83 10.74 -3.35 -3.14
CA LEU A 83 11.65 -3.16 -4.26
C LEU A 83 12.72 -4.27 -4.23
N ILE A 84 12.71 -5.11 -5.24
CA ILE A 84 13.71 -6.17 -5.40
C ILE A 84 14.88 -5.63 -6.20
N LEU A 85 15.97 -5.31 -5.52
CA LEU A 85 17.20 -4.91 -6.17
C LEU A 85 17.84 -6.12 -6.87
N ARG A 86 18.15 -5.97 -8.16
CA ARG A 86 18.68 -7.02 -9.03
C ARG A 86 20.00 -6.57 -9.67
N ASN A 87 20.83 -7.52 -10.04
CA ASN A 87 21.99 -7.22 -10.88
C ASN A 87 21.59 -7.06 -12.36
N SER A 88 22.53 -6.77 -13.23
CA SER A 88 22.32 -6.60 -14.67
C SER A 88 21.76 -7.85 -15.37
N SER A 89 21.98 -9.06 -14.82
CA SER A 89 21.41 -10.32 -15.31
C SER A 89 20.03 -10.64 -14.73
N GLY A 90 19.45 -9.74 -13.92
CA GLY A 90 18.13 -9.93 -13.31
C GLY A 90 18.13 -10.75 -12.01
N LYS A 91 19.26 -11.25 -11.52
CA LYS A 91 19.36 -12.01 -10.27
C LYS A 91 19.11 -11.10 -9.07
N LYS A 92 18.26 -11.55 -8.13
CA LYS A 92 17.95 -10.84 -6.88
C LYS A 92 19.19 -10.64 -6.01
N LEU A 93 19.43 -9.42 -5.58
CA LEU A 93 20.49 -9.02 -4.65
C LEU A 93 19.92 -8.75 -3.26
N LYS A 94 18.93 -7.85 -3.17
CA LYS A 94 18.35 -7.36 -1.91
C LYS A 94 16.86 -7.11 -2.08
N SER A 95 16.14 -7.06 -0.96
CA SER A 95 14.74 -6.64 -0.88
C SER A 95 14.65 -5.42 0.03
N VAL A 96 13.99 -4.35 -0.45
CA VAL A 96 13.86 -3.06 0.22
C VAL A 96 12.38 -2.80 0.49
N SER A 97 12.03 -2.62 1.75
CA SER A 97 10.64 -2.41 2.19
C SER A 97 10.30 -0.94 2.41
N SER A 98 11.27 -0.08 2.71
CA SER A 98 11.06 1.34 3.01
C SER A 98 12.03 2.26 2.28
N VAL A 99 11.67 3.54 2.16
CA VAL A 99 12.51 4.56 1.51
C VAL A 99 13.83 4.74 2.26
N ILE A 100 13.80 4.72 3.59
CA ILE A 100 15.01 4.78 4.43
C ILE A 100 15.94 3.60 4.12
N ASN A 101 15.38 2.39 4.05
CA ASN A 101 16.15 1.20 3.70
C ASN A 101 16.67 1.24 2.25
N LEU A 102 16.04 2.02 1.37
CA LEU A 102 16.54 2.18 -0.01
C LEU A 102 17.93 2.82 -0.03
N ARG A 103 18.18 3.89 0.74
CA ARG A 103 19.48 4.56 0.77
C ARG A 103 20.59 3.60 1.20
N THR A 104 20.44 2.97 2.36
CA THR A 104 21.47 2.07 2.93
C THR A 104 21.74 0.85 2.03
N ASN A 105 20.75 0.38 1.27
CA ASN A 105 20.94 -0.71 0.32
C ASN A 105 21.51 -0.21 -1.02
N LEU A 106 21.09 0.97 -1.48
CA LEU A 106 21.62 1.58 -2.70
C LEU A 106 23.12 1.84 -2.62
N GLU A 107 23.64 2.25 -1.44
CA GLU A 107 25.08 2.41 -1.19
C GLU A 107 25.87 1.12 -1.48
N LYS A 108 25.28 -0.04 -1.18
CA LYS A 108 25.95 -1.35 -1.19
C LYS A 108 25.82 -2.11 -2.50
N ILE A 109 24.93 -1.71 -3.42
CA ILE A 109 24.75 -2.42 -4.69
C ILE A 109 25.72 -1.93 -5.78
N PRO A 110 26.11 -2.82 -6.73
CA PRO A 110 26.95 -2.47 -7.87
C PRO A 110 26.34 -1.37 -8.75
N LEU A 111 27.18 -0.55 -9.39
CA LEU A 111 26.74 0.52 -10.30
C LEU A 111 25.85 0.01 -11.43
N LYS A 112 26.15 -1.16 -12.02
CA LYS A 112 25.34 -1.80 -13.05
C LYS A 112 23.94 -2.18 -12.55
N SER A 113 23.76 -2.44 -11.24
CA SER A 113 22.45 -2.65 -10.63
C SER A 113 21.66 -1.35 -10.56
N VAL A 114 22.30 -0.24 -10.21
CA VAL A 114 21.67 1.09 -10.21
C VAL A 114 21.17 1.43 -11.61
N GLU A 115 22.00 1.23 -12.64
CA GLU A 115 21.63 1.44 -14.04
C GLU A 115 20.44 0.57 -14.45
N TYR A 116 20.48 -0.73 -14.13
CA TYR A 116 19.39 -1.67 -14.43
C TYR A 116 18.04 -1.18 -13.91
N HIS A 117 18.00 -0.65 -12.68
CA HIS A 117 16.77 -0.16 -12.07
C HIS A 117 16.38 1.24 -12.55
N ALA A 118 17.34 2.14 -12.71
CA ALA A 118 17.10 3.51 -13.13
C ALA A 118 16.59 3.58 -14.58
N SER A 119 17.19 2.81 -15.50
CA SER A 119 16.78 2.77 -16.91
C SER A 119 15.35 2.22 -17.11
N ARG A 120 14.82 1.47 -16.14
CA ARG A 120 13.48 0.86 -16.15
C ARG A 120 12.49 1.60 -15.28
N ASN A 121 12.83 2.74 -14.73
CA ASN A 121 12.00 3.52 -13.81
C ASN A 121 11.54 2.76 -12.54
N HIS A 122 12.25 1.69 -12.15
CA HIS A 122 11.84 0.89 -10.99
C HIS A 122 11.85 1.69 -9.69
N PHE A 123 12.85 2.56 -9.49
CA PHE A 123 12.93 3.42 -8.31
C PHE A 123 11.76 4.42 -8.27
N SER A 124 11.56 5.18 -9.37
CA SER A 124 10.52 6.20 -9.42
C SER A 124 9.11 5.62 -9.33
N ASN A 125 8.85 4.48 -9.97
CA ASN A 125 7.56 3.80 -9.86
C ASN A 125 7.30 3.32 -8.43
N TRP A 126 8.32 2.72 -7.78
CA TRP A 126 8.23 2.22 -6.42
C TRP A 126 8.00 3.34 -5.39
N LEU A 127 8.65 4.49 -5.57
CA LEU A 127 8.45 5.70 -4.76
C LEU A 127 7.07 6.31 -4.98
N ALA A 128 6.61 6.43 -6.23
CA ALA A 128 5.29 7.00 -6.55
C ALA A 128 4.14 6.23 -5.92
N ILE A 129 4.22 4.88 -5.90
CA ILE A 129 3.20 4.03 -5.28
C ILE A 129 3.16 4.20 -3.76
N ARG A 130 4.26 4.63 -3.15
CA ARG A 130 4.33 4.96 -1.72
C ARG A 130 3.88 6.38 -1.39
N GLY A 131 3.42 7.14 -2.38
CA GLY A 131 2.99 8.51 -2.20
C GLY A 131 4.13 9.55 -2.22
N GLU A 132 5.38 9.10 -2.45
CA GLU A 132 6.57 9.96 -2.50
C GLU A 132 6.72 10.58 -3.89
N PHE A 133 5.70 11.35 -4.34
CA PHE A 133 5.61 11.85 -5.72
C PHE A 133 6.74 12.80 -6.10
N ASP A 134 7.13 13.71 -5.21
CA ASP A 134 8.20 14.67 -5.48
C ASP A 134 9.55 13.97 -5.63
N LEU A 135 9.84 13.01 -4.74
CA LEU A 135 11.04 12.20 -4.82
C LEU A 135 11.02 11.29 -6.07
N ALA A 136 9.86 10.69 -6.36
CA ALA A 136 9.66 9.86 -7.55
C ALA A 136 9.91 10.64 -8.85
N ASN A 137 9.41 11.88 -8.94
CA ASN A 137 9.65 12.76 -10.08
C ASN A 137 11.13 13.09 -10.24
N LYS A 138 11.82 13.47 -9.17
CA LYS A 138 13.27 13.72 -9.20
C LYS A 138 14.07 12.50 -9.67
N PHE A 139 13.69 11.29 -9.22
CA PHE A 139 14.31 10.04 -9.71
C PHE A 139 13.99 9.75 -11.18
N ARG A 140 12.81 10.13 -11.68
CA ARG A 140 12.40 9.95 -13.08
C ARG A 140 13.06 10.94 -14.02
N GLU A 141 13.24 12.18 -13.61
CA GLU A 141 13.94 13.23 -14.40
C GLU A 141 15.38 12.85 -14.75
N ILE A 142 15.92 11.85 -14.07
CA ILE A 142 17.24 11.28 -14.33
C ILE A 142 17.15 10.13 -15.34
N GLY A 143 16.42 10.33 -16.43
CA GLY A 143 16.24 9.35 -17.48
C GLY A 143 17.55 8.83 -18.11
N PRO A 144 17.48 7.76 -18.92
CA PRO A 144 18.61 7.25 -19.67
C PRO A 144 19.22 8.38 -20.51
N GLY A 145 20.52 8.65 -20.36
CA GLY A 145 21.25 9.67 -21.12
C GLY A 145 21.60 10.96 -20.35
N LYS A 146 20.92 11.29 -19.24
CA LYS A 146 21.22 12.51 -18.46
C LYS A 146 22.53 12.40 -17.64
N PHE A 147 22.96 11.17 -17.31
CA PHE A 147 24.23 10.88 -16.69
C PHE A 147 25.00 9.85 -17.53
N GLN A 148 26.08 10.28 -18.15
CA GLN A 148 27.02 9.37 -18.81
C GLN A 148 27.83 8.55 -17.79
N ASP A 149 27.99 9.08 -16.56
CA ASP A 149 28.74 8.44 -15.47
C ASP A 149 27.76 7.82 -14.46
N LEU A 150 27.82 6.49 -14.36
CA LEU A 150 26.99 5.70 -13.43
C LEU A 150 27.30 6.01 -11.96
N LYS A 151 28.55 6.40 -11.64
CA LYS A 151 28.96 6.78 -10.29
C LYS A 151 28.26 8.07 -9.88
N LYS A 152 28.31 9.11 -10.75
CA LYS A 152 27.61 10.39 -10.52
C LYS A 152 26.10 10.20 -10.39
N ARG A 153 25.49 9.28 -11.18
CA ARG A 153 24.07 8.93 -11.05
C ARG A 153 23.77 8.33 -9.68
N LYS A 154 24.57 7.38 -9.22
CA LYS A 154 24.40 6.76 -7.90
C LYS A 154 24.53 7.80 -6.78
N GLU A 155 25.54 8.64 -6.84
CA GLU A 155 25.78 9.74 -5.89
C GLU A 155 24.59 10.71 -5.83
N TYR A 156 24.04 11.08 -6.98
CA TYR A 156 22.85 11.93 -7.04
C TYR A 156 21.62 11.28 -6.40
N HIS A 157 21.36 10.00 -6.69
CA HIS A 157 20.28 9.26 -6.03
C HIS A 157 20.46 9.20 -4.52
N LEU A 158 21.68 8.94 -4.05
CA LEU A 158 21.99 8.93 -2.62
C LEU A 158 21.81 10.30 -1.97
N LYS A 159 22.20 11.39 -2.67
CA LYS A 159 21.95 12.76 -2.21
C LYS A 159 20.47 13.05 -2.06
N LEU A 160 19.63 12.70 -3.04
CA LEU A 160 18.18 12.88 -2.97
C LEU A 160 17.58 12.11 -1.79
N LEU A 161 18.04 10.89 -1.53
CA LEU A 161 17.55 10.09 -0.40
C LEU A 161 18.04 10.65 0.94
N LEU A 162 19.23 11.19 1.01
CA LEU A 162 19.75 11.88 2.21
C LEU A 162 18.95 13.16 2.50
N GLU A 163 18.67 13.97 1.48
CA GLU A 163 17.81 15.14 1.60
C GLU A 163 16.40 14.75 2.07
N TYR A 164 15.87 13.65 1.55
CA TYR A 164 14.59 13.10 1.99
C TYR A 164 14.64 12.66 3.46
N GLU A 165 15.68 11.95 3.89
CA GLU A 165 15.85 11.54 5.30
C GLU A 165 15.97 12.74 6.26
N ASN A 166 16.71 13.76 5.87
CA ASN A 166 16.85 15.01 6.66
C ASN A 166 15.52 15.79 6.76
N ASN A 167 14.64 15.59 5.77
CA ASN A 167 13.31 16.19 5.74
C ASN A 167 12.21 15.24 6.28
N ILE A 168 12.57 14.09 6.82
CA ILE A 168 11.62 13.08 7.32
C ILE A 168 10.76 13.60 8.47
N ASP A 169 11.25 14.56 9.25
CA ASP A 169 10.42 15.28 10.24
C ASP A 169 9.25 16.03 9.57
N ASN A 170 9.32 16.24 8.27
CA ASN A 170 8.27 16.80 7.41
C ASN A 170 7.50 15.74 6.60
N ALA A 171 7.91 14.45 6.62
CA ALA A 171 7.21 13.40 5.89
C ALA A 171 5.78 13.23 6.44
N PRO A 172 4.76 13.12 5.55
CA PRO A 172 3.39 12.97 6.00
C PRO A 172 3.15 11.62 6.70
N ILE A 173 3.91 10.58 6.36
CA ILE A 173 3.77 9.23 6.91
C ILE A 173 5.16 8.63 7.14
N VAL A 174 5.43 8.20 8.37
CA VAL A 174 6.69 7.55 8.76
C VAL A 174 6.45 6.07 9.05
N GLU A 175 7.29 5.19 8.49
CA GLU A 175 7.22 3.78 8.83
C GLU A 175 7.69 3.56 10.28
N PHE A 176 6.87 2.84 11.04
CA PHE A 176 7.21 2.45 12.41
C PHE A 176 8.36 1.43 12.38
N ASN A 177 9.47 1.78 12.96
CA ASN A 177 10.57 0.84 13.18
C ASN A 177 10.92 0.77 14.67
N SER A 178 11.67 -0.28 15.06
CA SER A 178 12.02 -0.52 16.45
C SER A 178 12.85 0.60 17.12
N ASN A 179 13.43 1.50 16.31
CA ASN A 179 14.27 2.60 16.76
C ASN A 179 13.59 3.98 16.61
N SER A 180 12.37 4.03 16.03
CA SER A 180 11.63 5.28 15.88
C SER A 180 10.99 5.68 17.22
N ASN A 181 11.17 6.95 17.59
CA ASN A 181 10.43 7.55 18.69
C ASN A 181 9.07 8.03 18.15
N VAL A 182 7.99 7.28 18.45
CA VAL A 182 6.64 7.53 17.92
C VAL A 182 6.13 8.91 18.30
N SER A 183 6.50 9.42 19.48
CA SER A 183 6.06 10.73 19.96
C SER A 183 6.53 11.92 19.09
N LYS A 184 7.55 11.72 18.26
CA LYS A 184 8.06 12.76 17.35
C LYS A 184 7.30 12.84 16.02
N HIS A 185 6.56 11.80 15.63
CA HIS A 185 5.90 11.72 14.32
C HIS A 185 4.39 11.74 14.47
N LYS A 186 3.74 12.69 13.82
CA LYS A 186 2.28 12.83 13.88
C LYS A 186 1.52 11.74 13.14
N PHE A 187 2.15 11.09 12.15
CA PHE A 187 1.54 10.03 11.37
C PHE A 187 2.53 8.88 11.16
N THR A 188 2.21 7.71 11.70
CA THR A 188 3.06 6.52 11.58
C THR A 188 2.30 5.35 10.95
N ARG A 189 3.03 4.43 10.30
CA ARG A 189 2.46 3.21 9.72
C ARG A 189 3.09 1.96 10.34
N LEU A 190 2.24 1.04 10.77
CA LEU A 190 2.59 -0.32 11.19
C LEU A 190 2.28 -1.31 10.07
N GLY A 191 3.23 -2.16 9.72
CA GLY A 191 3.05 -3.15 8.67
C GLY A 191 3.06 -2.56 7.26
N SER A 192 2.64 -3.35 6.29
CA SER A 192 2.63 -3.02 4.86
C SER A 192 1.19 -3.07 4.29
N GLY A 193 1.06 -2.86 2.98
CA GLY A 193 -0.24 -2.81 2.31
C GLY A 193 -0.84 -1.41 2.25
N SER A 194 -2.13 -1.33 1.96
CA SER A 194 -2.87 -0.06 1.90
C SER A 194 -3.18 0.48 3.29
N LEU A 195 -3.29 1.80 3.39
CA LEU A 195 -3.75 2.47 4.60
C LEU A 195 -5.29 2.54 4.70
N GLY A 196 -6.00 2.23 3.62
CA GLY A 196 -7.43 2.47 3.48
C GLY A 196 -7.80 3.92 3.18
N GLY A 197 -9.08 4.18 2.93
CA GLY A 197 -9.60 5.48 2.51
C GLY A 197 -9.42 6.57 3.55
N LYS A 198 -9.97 6.37 4.75
CA LYS A 198 -9.91 7.34 5.85
C LYS A 198 -8.48 7.72 6.25
N ALA A 199 -7.57 6.74 6.35
CA ALA A 199 -6.18 7.03 6.72
C ALA A 199 -5.45 7.83 5.63
N ARG A 200 -5.72 7.56 4.34
CA ARG A 200 -5.17 8.35 3.23
C ARG A 200 -5.69 9.77 3.25
N GLY A 201 -6.99 9.98 3.51
CA GLY A 201 -7.59 11.29 3.68
C GLY A 201 -6.94 12.10 4.81
N LEU A 202 -6.74 11.46 5.97
CA LEU A 202 -6.04 12.09 7.11
C LEU A 202 -4.59 12.45 6.79
N ALA A 203 -3.86 11.57 6.11
CA ALA A 203 -2.48 11.83 5.68
C ALA A 203 -2.40 13.01 4.71
N PHE A 204 -3.33 13.06 3.74
CA PHE A 204 -3.44 14.17 2.80
C PHE A 204 -3.74 15.49 3.53
N ALA A 205 -4.74 15.52 4.41
CA ALA A 205 -5.09 16.70 5.20
C ALA A 205 -3.92 17.18 6.07
N THR A 206 -3.19 16.25 6.70
CA THR A 206 -1.99 16.55 7.49
C THR A 206 -0.92 17.25 6.64
N ASN A 207 -0.68 16.72 5.45
CA ASN A 207 0.30 17.28 4.51
C ASN A 207 -0.13 18.68 4.02
N GLN A 208 -1.41 18.86 3.68
CA GLN A 208 -1.95 20.15 3.24
C GLN A 208 -1.85 21.21 4.35
N LEU A 209 -2.16 20.86 5.59
CA LEU A 209 -2.03 21.77 6.73
C LEU A 209 -0.58 22.17 7.01
N LYS A 210 0.37 21.24 6.90
CA LYS A 210 1.80 21.51 7.05
C LYS A 210 2.32 22.47 5.97
N ASN A 211 1.90 22.27 4.72
CA ASN A 211 2.38 23.02 3.56
C ASN A 211 1.62 24.34 3.34
N SER A 212 0.50 24.54 4.03
CA SER A 212 -0.31 25.76 3.92
C SER A 212 0.13 26.83 4.93
N ASN A 213 -0.07 28.10 4.59
CA ASN A 213 0.13 29.21 5.52
C ASN A 213 -1.05 29.40 6.49
N ILE A 214 -2.04 28.49 6.52
CA ILE A 214 -3.24 28.60 7.35
C ILE A 214 -2.90 28.74 8.83
N VAL A 215 -1.99 27.91 9.32
CA VAL A 215 -1.56 27.95 10.73
C VAL A 215 -0.94 29.31 11.09
N LYS A 216 -0.20 29.92 10.17
CA LYS A 216 0.39 31.27 10.38
C LYS A 216 -0.66 32.37 10.26
N LYS A 217 -1.63 32.20 9.35
CA LYS A 217 -2.71 33.19 9.11
C LYS A 217 -3.65 33.32 10.32
N TYR A 218 -3.88 32.24 11.04
CA TYR A 218 -4.77 32.20 12.21
C TYR A 218 -3.99 31.90 13.49
N SER A 219 -3.03 32.77 13.84
CA SER A 219 -2.14 32.61 14.99
C SER A 219 -2.86 32.55 16.36
N ASN A 220 -4.08 33.08 16.45
CA ASN A 220 -4.96 33.01 17.62
C ASN A 220 -5.73 31.70 17.75
N ILE A 221 -5.66 30.81 16.76
CA ILE A 221 -6.32 29.50 16.74
C ILE A 221 -5.27 28.41 16.69
N LYS A 222 -5.31 27.47 17.65
CA LYS A 222 -4.42 26.30 17.64
C LYS A 222 -4.98 25.23 16.71
N ILE A 223 -4.49 25.19 15.47
CA ILE A 223 -4.82 24.15 14.51
C ILE A 223 -3.80 23.01 14.67
N ARG A 224 -4.27 21.80 14.95
CA ARG A 224 -3.41 20.60 15.01
C ARG A 224 -4.10 19.41 14.41
N VAL A 225 -3.32 18.50 13.85
CA VAL A 225 -3.77 17.15 13.49
C VAL A 225 -3.44 16.22 14.66
N PRO A 226 -4.37 15.35 15.07
CA PRO A 226 -4.10 14.33 16.08
C PRO A 226 -2.93 13.43 15.68
N ASN A 227 -2.27 12.82 16.66
CA ASN A 227 -1.30 11.77 16.38
C ASN A 227 -2.04 10.52 15.86
N VAL A 228 -1.54 9.96 14.78
CA VAL A 228 -2.17 8.82 14.08
C VAL A 228 -1.15 7.72 13.84
N THR A 229 -1.53 6.51 14.20
CA THR A 229 -0.82 5.28 13.78
C THR A 229 -1.77 4.42 12.97
N VAL A 230 -1.35 3.99 11.78
CA VAL A 230 -2.18 3.16 10.90
C VAL A 230 -1.57 1.78 10.74
N ILE A 231 -2.38 0.76 10.96
CA ILE A 231 -2.04 -0.63 10.66
C ILE A 231 -2.47 -0.90 9.21
N GLY A 232 -1.51 -1.27 8.35
CA GLY A 232 -1.77 -1.52 6.94
C GLY A 232 -2.56 -2.81 6.69
N THR A 233 -3.23 -2.88 5.53
CA THR A 233 -4.11 -4.00 5.18
C THR A 233 -3.43 -5.38 5.09
N ASP A 234 -2.10 -5.45 4.95
CA ASP A 234 -1.39 -6.73 4.93
C ASP A 234 -1.45 -7.44 6.30
N GLU A 235 -1.64 -6.70 7.40
CA GLU A 235 -1.84 -7.28 8.72
C GLU A 235 -3.22 -7.95 8.84
N PHE A 236 -4.25 -7.38 8.20
CA PHE A 236 -5.56 -8.02 8.07
C PHE A 236 -5.46 -9.34 7.28
N ASP A 237 -4.83 -9.32 6.10
CA ASP A 237 -4.64 -10.52 5.27
C ASP A 237 -3.86 -11.59 6.05
N ARG A 238 -2.82 -11.18 6.79
CA ARG A 238 -2.03 -12.09 7.62
C ARG A 238 -2.86 -12.71 8.74
N PHE A 239 -3.70 -11.92 9.40
CA PHE A 239 -4.62 -12.40 10.43
C PHE A 239 -5.64 -13.40 9.87
N MET A 240 -6.29 -13.07 8.77
CA MET A 240 -7.28 -13.93 8.11
C MET A 240 -6.69 -15.27 7.67
N ASN A 241 -5.52 -15.24 7.05
CA ASN A 241 -4.84 -16.43 6.55
C ASN A 241 -4.31 -17.32 7.68
N LYS A 242 -3.66 -16.72 8.70
CA LYS A 242 -3.09 -17.43 9.84
C LYS A 242 -4.14 -18.21 10.64
N ASN A 243 -5.32 -17.62 10.80
CA ASN A 243 -6.41 -18.20 11.56
C ASN A 243 -7.43 -18.95 10.69
N LYS A 244 -7.21 -19.06 9.37
CA LYS A 244 -8.09 -19.74 8.39
C LYS A 244 -9.54 -19.24 8.45
N LEU A 245 -9.73 -17.92 8.58
CA LEU A 245 -11.04 -17.32 8.84
C LEU A 245 -11.86 -17.02 7.59
N TRP A 246 -11.29 -17.03 6.38
CA TRP A 246 -11.97 -16.61 5.17
C TRP A 246 -13.30 -17.30 4.92
N ASP A 247 -13.32 -18.65 4.92
CA ASP A 247 -14.52 -19.43 4.64
C ASP A 247 -15.63 -19.19 5.69
N ILE A 248 -15.24 -19.15 6.96
CA ILE A 248 -16.15 -18.90 8.08
C ILE A 248 -16.68 -17.47 8.00
N ALA A 249 -15.80 -16.50 7.79
CA ALA A 249 -16.15 -15.09 7.74
C ALA A 249 -17.14 -14.78 6.62
N ILE A 250 -17.01 -15.41 5.46
CA ILE A 250 -17.92 -15.21 4.33
C ILE A 250 -19.27 -15.87 4.55
N LYS A 251 -19.28 -17.11 5.08
CA LYS A 251 -20.52 -17.93 5.17
C LYS A 251 -21.35 -17.64 6.42
N GLU A 252 -20.73 -17.22 7.53
CA GLU A 252 -21.45 -17.00 8.81
C GLU A 252 -22.39 -15.79 8.70
N LYS A 253 -23.64 -15.98 9.14
CA LYS A 253 -24.71 -14.97 9.11
C LYS A 253 -24.93 -14.29 10.47
N SER A 254 -24.35 -14.81 11.55
CA SER A 254 -24.48 -14.22 12.88
C SER A 254 -23.29 -13.34 13.20
N ASN A 255 -23.53 -12.05 13.44
CA ASN A 255 -22.49 -11.10 13.84
C ASN A 255 -21.81 -11.52 15.15
N ASP A 256 -22.56 -12.04 16.13
CA ASP A 256 -22.01 -12.46 17.43
C ASP A 256 -21.07 -13.66 17.28
N ARG A 257 -21.43 -14.62 16.44
CA ARG A 257 -20.55 -15.75 16.14
C ARG A 257 -19.29 -15.32 15.39
N LEU A 258 -19.41 -14.39 14.43
CA LEU A 258 -18.26 -13.81 13.77
C LEU A 258 -17.32 -13.16 14.78
N VAL A 259 -17.85 -12.31 15.67
CA VAL A 259 -17.02 -11.67 16.71
C VAL A 259 -16.30 -12.72 17.54
N LYS A 260 -16.95 -13.80 17.96
CA LYS A 260 -16.32 -14.88 18.74
C LYS A 260 -15.17 -15.52 17.98
N TYR A 261 -15.36 -15.93 16.72
CA TYR A 261 -14.29 -16.52 15.90
C TYR A 261 -13.08 -15.59 15.74
N PHE A 262 -13.33 -14.29 15.56
CA PHE A 262 -12.26 -13.31 15.41
C PHE A 262 -11.54 -13.05 16.74
N LEU A 263 -12.24 -13.02 17.87
CA LEU A 263 -11.63 -12.87 19.19
C LEU A 263 -10.73 -14.05 19.56
N ASP A 264 -11.10 -15.27 19.18
CA ASP A 264 -10.30 -16.48 19.38
C ASP A 264 -9.04 -16.49 18.48
N GLY A 265 -9.05 -15.71 17.39
CA GLY A 265 -7.93 -15.59 16.44
C GLY A 265 -6.70 -14.93 17.06
N LYS A 266 -5.52 -15.30 16.56
CA LYS A 266 -4.21 -14.78 17.04
C LYS A 266 -3.64 -13.77 16.06
N LEU A 267 -3.42 -12.54 16.49
CA LEU A 267 -2.66 -11.52 15.77
C LEU A 267 -1.19 -11.97 15.58
N ASP A 268 -0.51 -11.33 14.63
CA ASP A 268 0.91 -11.64 14.41
C ASP A 268 1.78 -11.14 15.57
N LYS A 269 2.80 -11.93 15.92
CA LYS A 269 3.71 -11.60 17.04
C LYS A 269 4.46 -10.29 16.82
N SER A 270 4.80 -9.97 15.57
CA SER A 270 5.49 -8.73 15.22
C SER A 270 4.57 -7.52 15.41
N LEU A 271 3.30 -7.62 15.02
CA LEU A 271 2.31 -6.59 15.26
C LEU A 271 2.10 -6.35 16.76
N ILE A 272 1.93 -7.41 17.55
CA ILE A 272 1.77 -7.32 19.02
C ILE A 272 2.98 -6.61 19.66
N LYS A 273 4.20 -6.97 19.25
CA LYS A 273 5.43 -6.32 19.73
C LYS A 273 5.45 -4.82 19.42
N ASN A 274 5.05 -4.46 18.21
CA ASN A 274 5.02 -3.06 17.77
C ASN A 274 3.91 -2.27 18.48
N LEU A 275 2.73 -2.86 18.68
CA LEU A 275 1.63 -2.26 19.47
C LEU A 275 2.04 -2.02 20.92
N LYS A 276 2.71 -2.99 21.56
CA LYS A 276 3.22 -2.84 22.93
C LYS A 276 4.20 -1.68 23.03
N LYS A 277 5.09 -1.52 22.03
CA LYS A 277 6.01 -0.39 21.98
C LYS A 277 5.27 0.93 21.79
N LEU A 278 4.32 0.99 20.83
CA LEU A 278 3.48 2.17 20.63
C LEU A 278 2.80 2.61 21.95
N LEU A 279 2.19 1.66 22.65
CA LEU A 279 1.47 1.93 23.90
C LEU A 279 2.40 2.36 25.06
N ASN A 280 3.67 1.98 25.04
CA ASN A 280 4.65 2.52 25.99
C ASN A 280 4.98 4.00 25.73
N ASP A 281 4.92 4.41 24.45
CA ASP A 281 5.25 5.79 24.04
C ASP A 281 4.07 6.76 24.17
N ILE A 282 2.82 6.22 24.31
CA ILE A 282 1.59 7.04 24.38
C ILE A 282 0.77 6.69 25.63
N ASN A 283 0.18 7.73 26.26
CA ASN A 283 -0.66 7.60 27.46
C ASN A 283 -1.97 8.38 27.38
N TYR A 284 -2.29 8.93 26.21
CA TYR A 284 -3.54 9.66 25.96
C TYR A 284 -4.65 8.70 25.52
N PRO A 285 -5.94 9.09 25.68
CA PRO A 285 -7.07 8.33 25.14
C PRO A 285 -6.94 8.15 23.63
N ILE A 286 -7.38 6.99 23.12
CA ILE A 286 -7.24 6.64 21.71
C ILE A 286 -8.54 6.17 21.11
N ALA A 287 -8.80 6.55 19.86
CA ALA A 287 -9.81 5.96 19.00
C ALA A 287 -9.19 4.91 18.10
N ILE A 288 -9.78 3.71 18.07
CA ILE A 288 -9.43 2.64 17.13
C ILE A 288 -10.55 2.54 16.10
N ARG A 289 -10.23 2.82 14.83
CA ARG A 289 -11.20 2.99 13.77
C ARG A 289 -10.85 2.15 12.55
N SER A 290 -11.89 1.74 11.84
CA SER A 290 -11.78 1.13 10.51
C SER A 290 -11.21 2.10 9.48
N SER A 291 -10.48 1.58 8.53
CA SER A 291 -10.03 2.27 7.31
C SER A 291 -9.98 1.29 6.15
N SER A 292 -11.14 0.97 5.60
CA SER A 292 -11.21 0.09 4.44
C SER A 292 -10.91 0.83 3.13
N LEU A 293 -10.70 0.09 2.06
CA LEU A 293 -10.46 0.66 0.74
C LEU A 293 -11.74 1.27 0.14
N THR A 294 -12.90 0.72 0.47
CA THR A 294 -14.19 1.05 -0.14
C THR A 294 -15.05 1.95 0.74
N GLU A 295 -14.65 2.18 2.01
CA GLU A 295 -15.46 2.93 2.99
C GLU A 295 -15.82 4.35 2.52
N ASP A 296 -14.89 5.04 1.85
CA ASP A 296 -15.06 6.39 1.31
C ASP A 296 -15.20 6.40 -0.22
N SER A 297 -15.65 5.30 -0.82
CA SER A 297 -15.89 5.21 -2.25
C SER A 297 -16.99 6.20 -2.69
N GLN A 298 -16.73 6.95 -3.77
CA GLN A 298 -17.70 7.89 -4.34
C GLN A 298 -18.93 7.19 -4.94
N TYR A 299 -18.80 5.94 -5.33
CA TYR A 299 -19.88 5.18 -5.98
C TYR A 299 -20.75 4.44 -4.97
N GLN A 300 -20.19 4.01 -3.85
CA GLN A 300 -20.92 3.31 -2.80
C GLN A 300 -20.15 3.38 -1.48
N SER A 301 -20.61 4.27 -0.61
CA SER A 301 -19.97 4.46 0.69
C SER A 301 -20.44 3.40 1.67
N LEU A 302 -19.48 2.69 2.28
CA LEU A 302 -19.69 1.82 3.45
C LEU A 302 -19.50 2.60 4.76
N SER A 303 -19.60 3.93 4.70
CA SER A 303 -19.42 4.80 5.86
C SER A 303 -20.38 4.46 6.99
N GLY A 304 -19.85 4.36 8.20
CA GLY A 304 -20.63 4.03 9.42
C GLY A 304 -20.97 2.55 9.59
N MET A 305 -20.61 1.68 8.65
CA MET A 305 -20.91 0.24 8.74
C MET A 305 -19.92 -0.56 9.57
N TYR A 306 -18.73 -0.03 9.78
CA TYR A 306 -17.67 -0.70 10.51
C TYR A 306 -17.52 -0.15 11.92
N SER A 307 -17.06 -0.98 12.83
CA SER A 307 -16.94 -0.65 14.26
C SER A 307 -15.84 0.39 14.52
N THR A 308 -16.06 1.19 15.55
CA THR A 308 -15.08 2.13 16.12
C THR A 308 -15.09 1.95 17.65
N PHE A 309 -13.91 1.95 18.26
CA PHE A 309 -13.74 1.82 19.70
C PHE A 309 -12.97 3.00 20.26
N MET A 310 -13.47 3.57 21.34
CA MET A 310 -12.81 4.60 22.12
C MET A 310 -12.24 3.96 23.38
N LEU A 311 -10.92 4.02 23.56
CA LEU A 311 -10.24 3.43 24.70
C LEU A 311 -9.59 4.52 25.55
N PRO A 312 -9.77 4.49 26.89
CA PRO A 312 -9.18 5.49 27.77
C PRO A 312 -7.65 5.40 27.82
N ASN A 313 -7.08 4.23 27.52
CA ASN A 313 -5.64 3.98 27.51
C ASN A 313 -4.93 4.40 28.81
N SER A 314 -5.63 4.33 29.95
CA SER A 314 -5.21 4.88 31.25
C SER A 314 -4.75 3.84 32.26
N SER A 315 -4.90 2.53 31.96
CA SER A 315 -4.44 1.48 32.87
C SER A 315 -2.91 1.54 33.07
N LYS A 316 -2.46 1.33 34.32
CA LYS A 316 -1.03 1.20 34.66
C LYS A 316 -0.41 -0.07 34.05
N SER A 317 -1.22 -1.10 33.79
CA SER A 317 -0.78 -2.34 33.15
C SER A 317 -0.71 -2.15 31.63
N ILE A 318 0.48 -2.19 31.09
CA ILE A 318 0.71 -2.18 29.65
C ILE A 318 0.04 -3.41 28.97
N GLN A 319 -0.02 -4.54 29.67
CA GLN A 319 -0.65 -5.74 29.14
C GLN A 319 -2.15 -5.54 28.99
N GLU A 320 -2.83 -4.98 29.97
CA GLU A 320 -4.26 -4.68 29.90
C GLU A 320 -4.58 -3.70 28.76
N ARG A 321 -3.79 -2.62 28.60
CA ARG A 321 -3.95 -1.68 27.49
C ARG A 321 -3.74 -2.36 26.13
N LEU A 322 -2.75 -3.25 26.04
CA LEU A 322 -2.47 -4.03 24.83
C LEU A 322 -3.62 -4.99 24.51
N ASP A 323 -4.17 -5.67 25.51
CA ASP A 323 -5.28 -6.63 25.32
C ASP A 323 -6.54 -5.89 24.82
N GLN A 324 -6.86 -4.71 25.39
CA GLN A 324 -7.95 -3.86 24.93
C GLN A 324 -7.77 -3.42 23.47
N VAL A 325 -6.57 -3.00 23.08
CA VAL A 325 -6.27 -2.62 21.69
C VAL A 325 -6.36 -3.83 20.74
N CYS A 326 -5.81 -4.98 21.13
CA CYS A 326 -5.88 -6.20 20.34
C CYS A 326 -7.33 -6.68 20.16
N GLU A 327 -8.15 -6.59 21.21
CA GLU A 327 -9.56 -6.91 21.14
C GLU A 327 -10.30 -5.97 20.18
N ALA A 328 -10.10 -4.66 20.29
CA ALA A 328 -10.71 -3.67 19.41
C ALA A 328 -10.35 -3.92 17.94
N ILE A 329 -9.09 -4.20 17.63
CA ILE A 329 -8.62 -4.56 16.27
C ILE A 329 -9.37 -5.78 15.74
N LYS A 330 -9.46 -6.85 16.52
CA LYS A 330 -10.14 -8.10 16.13
C LYS A 330 -11.63 -7.86 15.88
N ARG A 331 -12.30 -7.06 16.72
CA ARG A 331 -13.72 -6.68 16.55
C ARG A 331 -13.95 -5.84 15.29
N ILE A 332 -13.04 -4.92 14.96
CA ILE A 332 -13.11 -4.15 13.71
C ILE A 332 -12.91 -5.10 12.51
N TYR A 333 -11.95 -6.02 12.58
CA TYR A 333 -11.77 -7.02 11.52
C TYR A 333 -13.02 -7.90 11.35
N ALA A 334 -13.69 -8.31 12.43
CA ALA A 334 -14.96 -9.03 12.36
C ALA A 334 -16.06 -8.20 11.69
N SER A 335 -16.14 -6.90 11.99
CA SER A 335 -17.18 -6.01 11.45
C SER A 335 -17.14 -5.88 9.92
N THR A 336 -16.01 -6.19 9.29
CA THR A 336 -15.90 -6.27 7.82
C THR A 336 -16.88 -7.27 7.22
N PHE A 337 -17.18 -8.35 7.96
CA PHE A 337 -18.02 -9.46 7.53
C PHE A 337 -19.42 -9.48 8.17
N PHE A 338 -19.84 -8.41 8.81
CA PHE A 338 -21.19 -8.30 9.35
C PHE A 338 -22.24 -8.35 8.25
N VAL A 339 -23.48 -8.64 8.63
CA VAL A 339 -24.60 -8.80 7.69
C VAL A 339 -24.78 -7.56 6.80
N ALA A 340 -24.69 -6.36 7.38
CA ALA A 340 -24.92 -5.12 6.65
C ALA A 340 -23.84 -4.87 5.56
N PRO A 341 -22.53 -4.90 5.83
CA PRO A 341 -21.50 -4.83 4.80
C PRO A 341 -21.63 -5.91 3.74
N LYS A 342 -21.85 -7.18 4.12
CA LYS A 342 -22.04 -8.28 3.17
C LYS A 342 -23.17 -7.99 2.18
N SER A 343 -24.35 -7.61 2.70
CA SER A 343 -25.53 -7.34 1.87
C SER A 343 -25.31 -6.20 0.87
N LEU A 344 -24.43 -5.25 1.21
CA LEU A 344 -24.10 -4.15 0.32
C LEU A 344 -23.10 -4.57 -0.76
N ILE A 345 -22.05 -5.28 -0.38
CA ILE A 345 -21.02 -5.78 -1.28
C ILE A 345 -21.61 -6.75 -2.31
N ASP A 346 -22.53 -7.63 -1.91
CA ASP A 346 -23.24 -8.55 -2.80
C ASP A 346 -24.03 -7.81 -3.89
N LYS A 347 -24.60 -6.63 -3.58
CA LYS A 347 -25.35 -5.82 -4.55
C LYS A 347 -24.48 -5.18 -5.64
N VAL A 348 -23.18 -5.04 -5.43
CA VAL A 348 -22.25 -4.38 -6.37
C VAL A 348 -21.36 -5.34 -7.13
N SER A 349 -21.62 -6.64 -7.08
CA SER A 349 -20.81 -7.67 -7.74
C SER A 349 -19.32 -7.64 -7.33
N GLN A 350 -19.02 -7.06 -6.17
CA GLN A 350 -17.69 -7.06 -5.57
C GLN A 350 -17.54 -8.35 -4.75
N ARG A 351 -16.34 -8.90 -4.68
CA ARG A 351 -16.06 -10.07 -3.83
C ARG A 351 -15.69 -9.63 -2.43
N MET A 352 -16.21 -10.34 -1.42
CA MET A 352 -15.87 -10.06 -0.01
C MET A 352 -14.38 -10.19 0.29
N GLU A 353 -13.66 -11.04 -0.44
CA GLU A 353 -12.21 -11.22 -0.29
C GLU A 353 -11.40 -10.00 -0.78
N GLU A 354 -12.01 -9.12 -1.55
CA GLU A 354 -11.39 -7.89 -2.05
C GLU A 354 -11.49 -6.76 -1.03
N GLU A 355 -12.42 -6.84 -0.08
CA GLU A 355 -12.53 -5.87 1.00
C GLU A 355 -11.41 -6.08 2.01
N LYS A 356 -10.55 -5.07 2.14
CA LYS A 356 -9.36 -5.11 2.99
C LYS A 356 -9.46 -4.03 4.07
N MET A 357 -9.16 -4.41 5.30
CA MET A 357 -9.32 -3.54 6.45
C MET A 357 -7.97 -3.06 7.00
N GLY A 358 -7.73 -1.76 6.90
CA GLY A 358 -6.71 -1.06 7.69
C GLY A 358 -7.29 -0.58 9.03
N ILE A 359 -6.44 -0.33 10.01
CA ILE A 359 -6.85 0.18 11.32
C ILE A 359 -6.17 1.51 11.58
N ILE A 360 -6.93 2.50 12.02
CA ILE A 360 -6.42 3.78 12.51
C ILE A 360 -6.45 3.75 14.03
N ILE A 361 -5.31 4.02 14.66
CA ILE A 361 -5.17 4.32 16.10
C ILE A 361 -4.88 5.81 16.18
N MET A 362 -5.79 6.59 16.72
CA MET A 362 -5.73 8.05 16.71
C MET A 362 -5.90 8.62 18.13
N GLU A 363 -5.11 9.65 18.45
CA GLU A 363 -5.27 10.49 19.65
C GLU A 363 -6.67 11.12 19.69
N LEU A 364 -7.32 11.11 20.86
CA LEU A 364 -8.61 11.75 21.13
C LEU A 364 -8.43 13.12 21.79
#